data_d6d668b5a57f4640216ae031a2d8b7a6
#
_entry.id   d6d668b5a57f4640216ae031a2d8b7a6
#
_cell.length_a   1.000
_cell.length_b   1.000
_cell.length_c   1.000
_cell.angle_alpha   90.00
_cell.angle_beta   90.00
_cell.angle_gamma   90.00
#
_symmetry.space_group_name_H-M   'P 1'
#
loop_
_entity.id
_entity.type
_entity.pdbx_description
1 polymer ?
#
loop_
_entity_poly.entity_id
_entity_poly.type
_entity_poly.pdbx_seq_one_letter_code
_entity_poly.pdbx_strand_id
1 'polypeptide(L)'
;MKFLQLEILNLASLDKQGGEVINFEEGALGESTIFSIVGPTGSGKSTLLDAICLALYNRAPRYPRKKGDKNQSIEIFGAADASENNRLAPTDSRNILTRGKKEGYSKLTFLANNGSIYLSLIHISEPTRP
;
A
#
# COMPACT_ATOMS: atom_id res chain seq x y z
N MET A 1 -17.25 -6.84 7.16
CA MET A 1 -16.59 -6.13 6.03
C MET A 1 -16.28 -7.12 4.91
N LYS A 2 -16.57 -6.74 3.69
CA LYS A 2 -16.29 -7.57 2.52
C LYS A 2 -15.53 -6.73 1.48
N PHE A 3 -14.38 -7.23 1.01
CA PHE A 3 -13.64 -6.57 -0.06
C PHE A 3 -14.36 -6.75 -1.39
N LEU A 4 -14.51 -5.70 -2.15
CA LEU A 4 -15.17 -5.71 -3.45
C LEU A 4 -14.16 -5.59 -4.60
N GLN A 5 -13.21 -4.66 -4.49
CA GLN A 5 -12.20 -4.46 -5.53
C GLN A 5 -10.93 -3.84 -4.93
N LEU A 6 -9.79 -4.29 -5.42
CA LEU A 6 -8.49 -3.73 -5.08
C LEU A 6 -7.78 -3.30 -6.37
N GLU A 7 -7.36 -2.06 -6.43
CA GLU A 7 -6.52 -1.54 -7.50
C GLU A 7 -5.17 -1.13 -6.95
N ILE A 8 -4.10 -1.52 -7.63
CA ILE A 8 -2.72 -1.26 -7.22
C ILE A 8 -1.96 -0.68 -8.40
N LEU A 9 -1.22 0.39 -8.16
CA LEU A 9 -0.29 0.97 -9.12
C LEU A 9 1.09 1.10 -8.49
N ASN A 10 2.10 0.49 -9.14
CA ASN A 10 3.52 0.67 -8.81
C ASN A 10 3.87 0.45 -7.34
N LEU A 11 3.44 -0.65 -6.77
CA LEU A 11 3.83 -1.05 -5.42
C LEU A 11 4.75 -2.27 -5.47
N ALA A 12 5.98 -2.13 -4.98
CA ALA A 12 7.01 -3.17 -4.94
C ALA A 12 7.16 -3.87 -6.30
N SER A 13 6.94 -5.19 -6.37
CA SER A 13 7.03 -5.96 -7.61
C SER A 13 5.79 -5.89 -8.49
N LEU A 14 4.70 -5.26 -8.01
CA LEU A 14 3.48 -5.07 -8.78
C LEU A 14 3.54 -3.74 -9.53
N ASP A 15 4.28 -3.76 -10.63
CA ASP A 15 4.61 -2.57 -11.42
C ASP A 15 4.05 -2.60 -12.85
N LYS A 16 3.03 -3.41 -13.08
CA LYS A 16 2.39 -3.51 -14.39
C LYS A 16 1.92 -2.15 -14.88
N GLN A 17 2.21 -1.85 -16.13
CA GLN A 17 1.75 -0.62 -16.77
C GLN A 17 0.22 -0.56 -16.74
N GLY A 18 -0.34 0.55 -16.22
CA GLY A 18 -1.78 0.71 -16.05
C GLY A 18 -2.31 0.15 -14.73
N GLY A 19 -1.47 -0.53 -13.94
CA GLY A 19 -1.84 -1.06 -12.64
C GLY A 19 -2.43 -2.47 -12.66
N GLU A 20 -2.68 -2.99 -11.49
CA GLU A 20 -3.32 -4.27 -11.25
C GLU A 20 -4.72 -4.06 -10.66
N VAL A 21 -5.69 -4.83 -11.12
CA VAL A 21 -7.06 -4.80 -10.60
C VAL A 21 -7.47 -6.21 -10.20
N ILE A 22 -7.91 -6.34 -8.95
CA ILE A 22 -8.47 -7.60 -8.44
C ILE A 22 -9.94 -7.34 -8.09
N ASN A 23 -10.83 -8.08 -8.73
CA ASN A 23 -12.25 -8.03 -8.44
C ASN A 23 -12.64 -9.22 -7.56
N PHE A 24 -13.09 -8.92 -6.34
CA PHE A 24 -13.49 -9.95 -5.38
C PHE A 24 -14.95 -10.34 -5.50
N GLU A 25 -15.72 -9.70 -6.36
CA GLU A 25 -17.15 -9.99 -6.54
C GLU A 25 -17.44 -11.00 -7.65
N GLU A 26 -16.48 -11.21 -8.55
CA GLU A 26 -16.67 -12.04 -9.74
C GLU A 26 -15.98 -13.40 -9.64
N GLY A 27 -16.54 -14.38 -10.35
CA GLY A 27 -15.98 -15.71 -10.49
C GLY A 27 -15.85 -16.44 -9.15
N ALA A 28 -14.81 -17.25 -9.04
CA ALA A 28 -14.57 -18.07 -7.84
C ALA A 28 -14.37 -17.23 -6.58
N LEU A 29 -13.78 -16.04 -6.69
CA LEU A 29 -13.60 -15.15 -5.54
C LEU A 29 -14.94 -14.62 -5.02
N GLY A 30 -15.86 -14.29 -5.90
CA GLY A 30 -17.18 -13.79 -5.51
C GLY A 30 -18.06 -14.82 -4.83
N GLU A 31 -17.87 -16.10 -5.15
CA GLU A 31 -18.64 -17.21 -4.60
C GLU A 31 -18.04 -17.76 -3.30
N SER A 32 -16.79 -17.45 -3.00
CA SER A 32 -16.06 -18.01 -1.87
C SER A 32 -16.04 -17.07 -0.68
N THR A 33 -16.21 -17.62 0.53
CA THR A 33 -16.05 -16.89 1.79
C THR A 33 -14.60 -16.86 2.26
N ILE A 34 -13.79 -17.82 1.80
CA ILE A 34 -12.37 -17.95 2.08
C ILE A 34 -11.62 -18.19 0.77
N PHE A 35 -10.49 -17.52 0.61
CA PHE A 35 -9.56 -17.75 -0.49
C PHE A 35 -8.12 -17.67 0.01
N SER A 36 -7.20 -18.24 -0.72
CA SER A 36 -5.77 -18.17 -0.43
C SER A 36 -5.02 -17.50 -1.57
N ILE A 37 -3.93 -16.84 -1.22
CA ILE A 37 -3.02 -16.22 -2.17
C ILE A 37 -1.76 -17.07 -2.21
N VAL A 38 -1.48 -17.69 -3.36
CA VAL A 38 -0.35 -18.59 -3.54
C VAL A 38 0.52 -18.12 -4.71
N GLY A 39 1.79 -18.44 -4.63
CA GLY A 39 2.75 -18.09 -5.68
C GLY A 39 4.18 -18.22 -5.20
N PRO A 40 5.16 -18.17 -6.11
CA PRO A 40 6.58 -18.22 -5.75
C PRO A 40 7.02 -16.96 -5.03
N THR A 41 8.15 -17.03 -4.35
CA THR A 41 8.77 -15.85 -3.71
C THR A 41 8.99 -14.74 -4.75
N GLY A 42 8.63 -13.52 -4.38
CA GLY A 42 8.76 -12.35 -5.27
C GLY A 42 7.61 -12.16 -6.26
N SER A 43 6.56 -12.98 -6.20
CA SER A 43 5.41 -12.87 -7.10
C SER A 43 4.42 -11.77 -6.72
N GLY A 44 4.60 -11.12 -5.56
CA GLY A 44 3.73 -10.03 -5.13
C GLY A 44 2.68 -10.41 -4.08
N LYS A 45 2.74 -11.61 -3.52
CA LYS A 45 1.78 -12.06 -2.49
C LYS A 45 1.73 -11.13 -1.28
N SER A 46 2.90 -10.85 -0.71
CA SER A 46 3.01 -9.96 0.46
C SER A 46 2.64 -8.52 0.09
N THR A 47 2.89 -8.12 -1.14
CA THR A 47 2.54 -6.79 -1.64
C THR A 47 1.02 -6.60 -1.70
N LEU A 48 0.26 -7.64 -2.05
CA LEU A 48 -1.20 -7.58 -2.02
C LEU A 48 -1.72 -7.31 -0.60
N LEU A 49 -1.17 -8.01 0.39
CA LEU A 49 -1.53 -7.78 1.78
C LEU A 49 -1.14 -6.38 2.25
N ASP A 50 0.08 -5.94 1.89
CA ASP A 50 0.54 -4.59 2.20
C ASP A 50 -0.36 -3.52 1.57
N ALA A 51 -0.83 -3.74 0.35
CA ALA A 51 -1.73 -2.82 -0.34
C ALA A 51 -3.07 -2.68 0.37
N ILE A 52 -3.64 -3.79 0.82
CA ILE A 52 -4.90 -3.79 1.58
C ILE A 52 -4.71 -3.02 2.90
N CYS A 53 -3.65 -3.33 3.64
CA CYS A 53 -3.35 -2.67 4.91
C CYS A 53 -3.03 -1.18 4.71
N LEU A 54 -2.33 -0.84 3.64
CA LEU A 54 -2.05 0.55 3.30
C LEU A 54 -3.34 1.34 3.07
N ALA A 55 -4.29 0.76 2.33
CA ALA A 55 -5.58 1.40 2.07
C ALA A 55 -6.42 1.55 3.34
N LEU A 56 -6.41 0.56 4.24
CA LEU A 56 -7.24 0.57 5.45
C LEU A 56 -6.60 1.36 6.60
N TYR A 57 -5.28 1.29 6.75
CA TYR A 57 -4.58 1.78 7.93
C TYR A 57 -3.49 2.82 7.61
N ASN A 58 -3.28 3.14 6.34
CA ASN A 58 -2.19 4.00 5.87
C ASN A 58 -0.80 3.46 6.28
N ARG A 59 -0.67 2.14 6.38
CA ARG A 59 0.56 1.46 6.78
C ARG A 59 0.67 0.10 6.10
N ALA A 60 1.88 -0.22 5.64
CA ALA A 60 2.18 -1.54 5.11
C ALA A 60 2.85 -2.40 6.21
N PRO A 61 2.43 -3.67 6.40
CA PRO A 61 3.00 -4.55 7.43
C PRO A 61 4.51 -4.75 7.31
N ARG A 62 5.08 -4.71 6.11
CA ARG A 62 6.54 -4.85 5.92
C ARG A 62 7.33 -3.68 6.51
N TYR A 63 6.68 -2.56 6.80
CA TYR A 63 7.28 -1.38 7.40
C TYR A 63 6.61 -1.06 8.73
N PRO A 64 6.78 -1.94 9.75
CA PRO A 64 6.11 -1.74 11.04
C PRO A 64 6.69 -0.54 11.77
N ARG A 65 5.83 0.18 12.49
CA ARG A 65 6.27 1.23 13.39
C ARG A 65 7.09 0.63 14.52
N LYS A 66 8.28 1.18 14.75
CA LYS A 66 9.02 0.87 15.98
C LYS A 66 8.30 1.49 17.18
N LYS A 67 8.30 0.75 18.29
CA LYS A 67 7.77 1.23 19.57
C LYS A 67 8.55 2.50 19.97
N GLY A 68 7.88 3.64 20.07
CA GLY A 68 8.50 4.92 20.42
C GLY A 68 8.75 5.88 19.26
N ASP A 69 8.51 5.47 18.02
CA ASP A 69 8.82 6.23 16.81
C ASP A 69 7.75 7.26 16.42
N LYS A 70 6.86 7.63 17.31
CA LYS A 70 5.79 8.59 16.98
C LYS A 70 6.31 9.93 16.43
N ASN A 71 7.59 10.23 16.68
CA ASN A 71 8.19 11.51 16.31
C ASN A 71 9.40 11.40 15.38
N GLN A 72 9.90 10.20 15.09
CA GLN A 72 11.12 10.07 14.29
C GLN A 72 10.94 10.53 12.84
N SER A 73 9.79 10.29 12.25
CA SER A 73 9.51 10.80 10.91
C SER A 73 9.43 12.32 10.86
N ILE A 74 8.97 12.95 11.94
CA ILE A 74 8.87 14.40 12.05
C ILE A 74 10.27 14.99 12.31
N GLU A 75 11.10 14.35 13.14
CA GLU A 75 12.47 14.81 13.43
C GLU A 75 13.38 14.68 12.20
N ILE A 76 13.22 13.63 11.40
CA ILE A 76 13.97 13.45 10.16
C ILE A 76 13.62 14.55 9.15
N PHE A 77 12.34 14.93 9.06
CA PHE A 77 11.91 16.06 8.24
C PHE A 77 12.32 17.43 8.80
N GLY A 78 12.59 17.53 10.09
CA GLY A 78 13.07 18.73 10.74
C GLY A 78 14.59 18.86 10.78
N ALA A 79 15.33 17.84 10.37
CA ALA A 79 16.78 17.90 10.31
C ALA A 79 17.22 18.95 9.29
N ALA A 80 18.14 19.81 9.68
CA ALA A 80 18.58 20.94 8.88
C ALA A 80 19.41 20.56 7.65
N ASP A 81 19.69 19.30 7.44
CA ASP A 81 20.46 18.82 6.30
C ASP A 81 19.55 18.47 5.13
N ALA A 82 19.52 19.34 4.13
CA ALA A 82 18.67 19.22 2.96
C ALA A 82 18.91 17.94 2.15
N SER A 83 20.10 17.35 2.22
CA SER A 83 20.41 16.12 1.50
C SER A 83 19.79 14.88 2.14
N GLU A 84 19.56 14.91 3.45
CA GLU A 84 18.91 13.84 4.18
C GLU A 84 17.39 14.00 4.23
N ASN A 85 16.89 15.22 4.06
CA ASN A 85 15.47 15.53 4.11
C ASN A 85 14.63 14.86 3.01
N ASN A 86 15.28 14.35 1.97
CA ASN A 86 14.61 13.67 0.86
C ASN A 86 14.57 12.15 1.02
N ARG A 87 15.11 11.62 2.12
CA ARG A 87 15.10 10.19 2.39
C ARG A 87 13.97 9.84 3.34
N LEU A 88 13.16 8.89 2.92
CA LEU A 88 12.17 8.31 3.81
C LEU A 88 12.87 7.46 4.87
N ALA A 89 12.33 7.47 6.09
CA ALA A 89 12.76 6.54 7.12
C ALA A 89 12.64 5.10 6.61
N PRO A 90 13.56 4.18 6.95
CA PRO A 90 13.47 2.79 6.50
C PRO A 90 12.16 2.10 6.85
N THR A 91 11.47 2.59 7.89
CA THR A 91 10.18 2.06 8.35
C THR A 91 8.97 2.77 7.72
N ASP A 92 9.19 3.74 6.84
CA ASP A 92 8.10 4.48 6.21
C ASP A 92 7.43 3.63 5.12
N SER A 93 6.11 3.48 5.21
CA SER A 93 5.34 2.69 4.24
C SER A 93 5.42 3.22 2.80
N ARG A 94 5.79 4.48 2.62
CA ARG A 94 5.99 5.04 1.28
C ARG A 94 7.16 4.41 0.52
N ASN A 95 8.06 3.73 1.22
CA ASN A 95 9.14 2.96 0.60
C ASN A 95 8.64 1.78 -0.24
N ILE A 96 7.36 1.43 -0.13
CA ILE A 96 6.76 0.39 -0.96
C ILE A 96 6.63 0.78 -2.43
N LEU A 97 6.75 2.07 -2.76
CA LEU A 97 6.72 2.54 -4.14
C LEU A 97 7.80 1.83 -4.97
N THR A 98 7.41 1.33 -6.14
CA THR A 98 8.35 0.66 -7.05
C THR A 98 9.49 1.61 -7.43
N ARG A 99 10.73 1.11 -7.38
CA ARG A 99 11.92 1.89 -7.75
C ARG A 99 11.80 2.43 -9.17
N GLY A 100 12.15 3.70 -9.33
CA GLY A 100 12.11 4.37 -10.63
C GLY A 100 10.74 4.88 -11.03
N LYS A 101 9.71 4.62 -10.23
CA LYS A 101 8.37 5.15 -10.45
C LYS A 101 8.15 6.41 -9.62
N LYS A 102 7.44 7.38 -10.19
CA LYS A 102 7.19 8.67 -9.54
C LYS A 102 5.97 8.61 -8.64
N GLU A 103 5.03 7.74 -8.93
CA GLU A 103 3.78 7.62 -8.18
C GLU A 103 3.26 6.19 -8.17
N GLY A 104 2.50 5.88 -7.16
CA GLY A 104 1.77 4.64 -7.01
C GLY A 104 0.56 4.85 -6.12
N TYR A 105 -0.31 3.88 -6.07
CA TYR A 105 -1.45 3.94 -5.17
C TYR A 105 -1.96 2.55 -4.81
N SER A 106 -2.69 2.51 -3.71
CA SER A 106 -3.56 1.40 -3.33
C SER A 106 -4.98 1.95 -3.17
N LYS A 107 -5.91 1.34 -3.88
CA LYS A 107 -7.32 1.75 -3.86
C LYS A 107 -8.18 0.53 -3.56
N LEU A 108 -8.85 0.56 -2.42
CA LEU A 108 -9.69 -0.54 -1.97
C LEU A 108 -11.14 -0.09 -1.88
N THR A 109 -12.02 -0.84 -2.54
CA THR A 109 -13.47 -0.69 -2.41
C THR A 109 -13.98 -1.84 -1.54
N PHE A 110 -14.75 -1.53 -0.52
CA PHE A 110 -15.25 -2.54 0.41
C PHE A 110 -16.65 -2.21 0.91
N LEU A 111 -17.37 -3.27 1.27
CA LEU A 111 -18.68 -3.20 1.91
C LEU A 111 -18.48 -3.27 3.42
N ALA A 112 -18.91 -2.24 4.12
CA ALA A 112 -18.84 -2.20 5.58
C ALA A 112 -20.01 -2.94 6.22
N ASN A 113 -19.90 -3.20 7.53
CA ASN A 113 -20.95 -3.92 8.26
C ASN A 113 -22.28 -3.17 8.36
N ASN A 114 -22.27 -1.85 8.13
CA ASN A 114 -23.48 -1.03 8.09
C ASN A 114 -24.20 -1.07 6.73
N GLY A 115 -23.72 -1.87 5.77
CA GLY A 115 -24.30 -1.98 4.44
C GLY A 115 -23.84 -0.90 3.45
N SER A 116 -22.99 0.02 3.86
CA SER A 116 -22.46 1.07 2.99
C SER A 116 -21.19 0.63 2.29
N ILE A 117 -21.01 1.10 1.06
CA ILE A 117 -19.81 0.86 0.25
C ILE A 117 -18.88 2.06 0.41
N TYR A 118 -17.62 1.77 0.76
CA TYR A 118 -16.58 2.76 0.93
C TYR A 118 -15.45 2.53 -0.06
N LEU A 119 -14.80 3.60 -0.45
CA LEU A 119 -13.60 3.56 -1.27
C LEU A 119 -12.49 4.27 -0.50
N SER A 120 -11.39 3.55 -0.26
CA SER A 120 -10.19 4.12 0.34
C SER A 120 -9.08 4.18 -0.70
N LEU A 121 -8.47 5.33 -0.86
CA LEU A 121 -7.36 5.55 -1.79
C LEU A 121 -6.18 6.16 -1.03
N ILE A 122 -5.05 5.47 -1.07
CA ILE A 122 -3.78 6.01 -0.58
C ILE A 122 -2.85 6.19 -1.78
N HIS A 123 -2.53 7.42 -2.07
CA HIS A 123 -1.61 7.80 -3.13
C HIS A 123 -0.22 8.02 -2.55
N ILE A 124 0.78 7.47 -3.20
CA ILE A 124 2.18 7.61 -2.83
C ILE A 124 2.91 8.29 -3.98
N SER A 125 3.62 9.35 -3.67
CA SER A 125 4.48 10.03 -4.63
C SER A 125 5.93 10.01 -4.15
N GLU A 126 6.85 10.05 -5.11
CA GLU A 126 8.25 10.21 -4.81
C GLU A 126 8.47 11.55 -4.09
N PRO A 127 9.34 11.58 -3.04
CA PRO A 127 9.64 12.85 -2.38
C PRO A 127 10.16 13.86 -3.39
N THR A 128 9.56 15.06 -3.37
CA THR A 128 9.99 16.15 -4.26
C THR A 128 11.38 16.59 -3.85
N ARG A 129 12.31 16.53 -4.79
CA ARG A 129 13.63 17.13 -4.61
C ARG A 129 13.51 18.63 -4.85
N PRO A 130 14.05 19.47 -3.96
CA PRO A 130 14.11 20.91 -4.22
C PRO A 130 14.99 21.23 -5.42
#